data_2090223f1c42ba37d3a5ea5b3b4b16ae
#
_entry.id   2090223f1c42ba37d3a5ea5b3b4b16ae
#
_cell.length_a   1.000
_cell.length_b   1.000
_cell.length_c   1.000
_cell.angle_alpha   90.00
_cell.angle_beta   90.00
_cell.angle_gamma   90.00
#
_symmetry.space_group_name_H-M   'P 1'
#
loop_
_entity.id
_entity.type
_entity.pdbx_description
1 polymer ?
#
loop_
_entity_poly.entity_id
_entity_poly.type
_entity_poly.pdbx_seq_one_letter_code
_entity_poly.pdbx_strand_id
1 'polypeptide(L)'
;SEPERVVNNWRGWRKQSSISLRNGSSRAVDKEGRILSLTELAAREVASSIPFESVEQFYPPVPEPLQLRIAYYSFPEHEEDIRLYACLAIGSADEFNRGETLFRNKAVRDPLQIGFHLSATVSSGTLGKPSHSTSVTFDRKRIVSCQCSCNSNAEWCCHLVALCLHRIPCSDGVKLRA
;
A
#
# COMPACT_ATOMS: atom_id res chain seq x y z
N SER A 1 -5.34 -9.41 -20.57
CA SER A 1 -6.04 -8.13 -20.69
C SER A 1 -6.94 -7.75 -19.51
N GLU A 2 -7.29 -8.68 -18.60
CA GLU A 2 -8.03 -8.34 -17.36
C GLU A 2 -7.24 -7.49 -16.36
N PRO A 3 -5.93 -7.69 -16.15
CA PRO A 3 -5.14 -6.83 -15.28
C PRO A 3 -5.16 -5.36 -15.70
N GLU A 4 -5.14 -5.09 -16.99
CA GLU A 4 -5.21 -3.71 -17.51
C GLU A 4 -6.57 -3.05 -17.27
N ARG A 5 -7.65 -3.83 -17.26
CA ARG A 5 -8.99 -3.35 -16.98
C ARG A 5 -9.17 -2.90 -15.54
N VAL A 6 -8.65 -3.68 -14.59
CA VAL A 6 -8.69 -3.35 -13.16
C VAL A 6 -7.84 -2.12 -12.88
N VAL A 7 -6.64 -2.05 -13.46
CA VAL A 7 -5.74 -0.88 -13.32
C VAL A 7 -6.37 0.38 -13.93
N ASN A 8 -7.06 0.27 -15.05
CA ASN A 8 -7.72 1.41 -15.68
C ASN A 8 -8.94 1.91 -14.87
N ASN A 9 -9.71 1.00 -14.27
CA ASN A 9 -10.81 1.37 -13.39
C ASN A 9 -10.29 2.03 -12.10
N TRP A 10 -9.20 1.55 -11.55
CA TRP A 10 -8.52 2.14 -10.41
C TRP A 10 -8.02 3.56 -10.72
N ARG A 11 -7.43 3.76 -11.89
CA ARG A 11 -7.00 5.10 -12.36
C ARG A 11 -8.17 6.07 -12.55
N GLY A 12 -9.29 5.57 -13.05
CA GLY A 12 -10.52 6.36 -13.23
C GLY A 12 -11.10 6.82 -11.89
N TRP A 13 -11.16 5.92 -10.93
CA TRP A 13 -11.64 6.25 -9.58
C TRP A 13 -10.75 7.29 -8.88
N ARG A 14 -9.43 7.19 -9.01
CA ARG A 14 -8.52 8.20 -8.44
C ARG A 14 -8.72 9.60 -8.99
N LYS A 15 -9.06 9.73 -10.25
CA LYS A 15 -9.42 11.04 -10.84
C LYS A 15 -10.69 11.61 -10.20
N GLN A 16 -11.64 10.78 -9.83
CA GLN A 16 -12.87 11.20 -9.16
C GLN A 16 -12.66 11.52 -7.68
N SER A 17 -11.88 10.74 -6.96
CA SER A 17 -11.59 10.99 -5.55
C SER A 17 -10.68 12.20 -5.31
N SER A 18 -9.81 12.54 -6.27
CA SER A 18 -8.99 13.76 -6.17
C SER A 18 -9.79 15.07 -6.25
N ILE A 19 -11.04 15.00 -6.69
CA ILE A 19 -11.95 16.16 -6.68
C ILE A 19 -12.49 16.43 -5.26
N SER A 20 -12.58 15.42 -4.40
CA SER A 20 -13.05 15.55 -3.01
C SER A 20 -11.98 16.08 -2.03
N LEU A 21 -10.72 16.13 -2.41
CA LEU A 21 -9.59 16.51 -1.54
C LEU A 21 -9.17 17.97 -1.68
N ARG A 22 -10.12 18.89 -1.88
CA ARG A 22 -9.85 20.35 -1.84
C ARG A 22 -9.81 20.91 -0.41
N ASN A 23 -9.30 20.17 0.57
CA ASN A 23 -8.87 20.76 1.83
C ASN A 23 -7.34 20.83 1.86
N GLY A 24 -6.80 21.89 1.27
CA GLY A 24 -5.37 22.15 1.15
C GLY A 24 -4.62 22.35 2.47
N SER A 25 -5.29 22.20 3.61
CA SER A 25 -4.70 22.44 4.93
C SER A 25 -4.00 21.21 5.55
N SER A 26 -4.36 19.99 5.16
CA SER A 26 -3.85 18.80 5.86
C SER A 26 -2.56 18.21 5.26
N ARG A 27 -2.08 18.74 4.13
CA ARG A 27 -0.90 18.20 3.43
C ARG A 27 0.44 18.64 4.00
N ALA A 28 0.48 19.74 4.71
CA ALA A 28 1.72 20.35 5.19
C ALA A 28 2.03 20.06 6.66
N VAL A 29 1.21 19.28 7.35
CA VAL A 29 1.38 18.95 8.77
C VAL A 29 1.43 17.44 9.00
N ASP A 30 2.14 17.04 10.05
CA ASP A 30 2.16 15.64 10.51
C ASP A 30 0.92 15.31 11.36
N LYS A 31 0.88 14.07 11.91
CA LYS A 31 -0.23 13.61 12.76
C LYS A 31 -0.35 14.41 14.08
N GLU A 32 0.72 15.04 14.50
CA GLU A 32 0.80 15.90 15.67
C GLU A 32 0.55 17.39 15.38
N GLY A 33 0.22 17.73 14.13
CA GLY A 33 -0.06 19.10 13.71
C GLY A 33 1.18 19.99 13.49
N ARG A 34 2.38 19.41 13.43
CA ARG A 34 3.63 20.14 13.19
C ARG A 34 3.85 20.29 11.68
N ILE A 35 4.39 21.42 11.25
CA ILE A 35 4.72 21.69 9.86
C ILE A 35 5.83 20.73 9.42
N LEU A 36 5.60 20.03 8.31
CA LEU A 36 6.58 19.13 7.70
C LEU A 36 7.74 19.92 7.09
N SER A 37 8.92 19.33 7.11
CA SER A 37 10.07 19.89 6.41
C SER A 37 9.83 19.93 4.89
N LEU A 38 10.55 20.80 4.19
CA LEU A 38 10.51 20.85 2.72
C LEU A 38 10.90 19.51 2.09
N THR A 39 11.88 18.82 2.67
CA THR A 39 12.32 17.48 2.26
C THR A 39 11.17 16.46 2.34
N GLU A 40 10.42 16.47 3.42
CA GLU A 40 9.25 15.58 3.59
C GLU A 40 8.15 15.90 2.58
N LEU A 41 7.86 17.19 2.37
CA LEU A 41 6.86 17.61 1.38
C LEU A 41 7.28 17.23 -0.04
N ALA A 42 8.55 17.41 -0.38
CA ALA A 42 9.09 17.02 -1.69
C ALA A 42 9.04 15.49 -1.88
N ALA A 43 9.42 14.71 -0.87
CA ALA A 43 9.34 13.25 -0.93
C ALA A 43 7.90 12.75 -1.13
N ARG A 44 6.93 13.35 -0.47
CA ARG A 44 5.49 13.05 -0.66
C ARG A 44 5.01 13.37 -2.09
N GLU A 45 5.43 14.50 -2.62
CA GLU A 45 5.05 14.90 -3.98
C GLU A 45 5.65 13.96 -5.03
N VAL A 46 6.93 13.65 -4.92
CA VAL A 46 7.61 12.67 -5.80
C VAL A 46 6.92 11.31 -5.71
N ALA A 47 6.64 10.83 -4.51
CA ALA A 47 5.98 9.55 -4.27
C ALA A 47 4.58 9.46 -4.91
N SER A 48 3.89 10.59 -5.08
CA SER A 48 2.54 10.63 -5.66
C SER A 48 2.53 10.83 -7.18
N SER A 49 3.54 11.53 -7.71
CA SER A 49 3.48 12.10 -9.06
C SER A 49 4.43 11.43 -10.04
N ILE A 50 5.59 10.96 -9.58
CA ILE A 50 6.67 10.49 -10.45
C ILE A 50 6.94 9.00 -10.19
N PRO A 51 6.96 8.14 -11.23
CA PRO A 51 7.43 6.77 -11.08
C PRO A 51 8.88 6.77 -10.61
N PHE A 52 9.21 5.99 -9.60
CA PHE A 52 10.57 5.94 -9.06
C PHE A 52 11.59 5.49 -10.11
N GLU A 53 11.21 4.56 -10.97
CA GLU A 53 12.03 4.15 -12.12
C GLU A 53 12.46 5.33 -13.00
N SER A 54 11.58 6.28 -13.24
CA SER A 54 11.90 7.51 -13.97
C SER A 54 12.86 8.41 -13.19
N VAL A 55 12.74 8.46 -11.86
CA VAL A 55 13.67 9.21 -11.03
C VAL A 55 15.09 8.62 -11.15
N GLU A 56 15.22 7.30 -11.08
CA GLU A 56 16.53 6.63 -11.21
C GLU A 56 17.17 6.81 -12.59
N GLN A 57 16.36 6.84 -13.65
CA GLN A 57 16.86 6.95 -15.03
C GLN A 57 17.31 8.36 -15.43
N PHE A 58 16.61 9.39 -14.96
CA PHE A 58 16.77 10.75 -15.49
C PHE A 58 17.41 11.75 -14.55
N TYR A 59 17.59 11.41 -13.29
CA TYR A 59 18.13 12.32 -12.27
C TYR A 59 19.40 11.75 -11.64
N PRO A 60 20.23 12.61 -11.05
CA PRO A 60 21.35 12.16 -10.23
C PRO A 60 20.90 11.18 -9.14
N PRO A 61 21.75 10.29 -8.65
CA PRO A 61 21.38 9.33 -7.63
C PRO A 61 20.73 10.02 -6.43
N VAL A 62 19.54 9.56 -6.06
CA VAL A 62 18.84 10.05 -4.89
C VAL A 62 19.49 9.45 -3.64
N PRO A 63 19.87 10.25 -2.64
CA PRO A 63 20.43 9.72 -1.39
C PRO A 63 19.49 8.69 -0.73
N GLU A 64 20.07 7.65 -0.15
CA GLU A 64 19.30 6.56 0.48
C GLU A 64 18.24 7.03 1.47
N PRO A 65 18.49 8.00 2.38
CA PRO A 65 17.45 8.49 3.28
C PRO A 65 16.22 9.05 2.56
N LEU A 66 16.42 9.70 1.41
CA LEU A 66 15.32 10.21 0.58
C LEU A 66 14.62 9.10 -0.19
N GLN A 67 15.36 8.10 -0.69
CA GLN A 67 14.77 6.91 -1.30
C GLN A 67 13.83 6.20 -0.33
N LEU A 68 14.24 6.02 0.92
CA LEU A 68 13.41 5.42 1.97
C LEU A 68 12.15 6.24 2.24
N ARG A 69 12.25 7.57 2.24
CA ARG A 69 11.09 8.45 2.44
C ARG A 69 10.12 8.40 1.25
N ILE A 70 10.63 8.42 0.03
CA ILE A 70 9.80 8.28 -1.18
C ILE A 70 9.09 6.92 -1.17
N ALA A 71 9.78 5.83 -0.86
CA ALA A 71 9.19 4.51 -0.76
C ALA A 71 8.12 4.45 0.35
N TYR A 72 8.39 5.06 1.49
CA TYR A 72 7.43 5.16 2.60
C TYR A 72 6.11 5.82 2.16
N TYR A 73 6.18 6.95 1.47
CA TYR A 73 5.00 7.70 1.03
C TYR A 73 4.33 7.13 -0.23
N SER A 74 4.94 6.16 -0.91
CA SER A 74 4.40 5.55 -2.14
C SER A 74 3.34 4.48 -1.89
N PHE A 75 3.14 4.08 -0.64
CA PHE A 75 2.07 3.14 -0.26
C PHE A 75 0.71 3.87 -0.13
N PRO A 76 -0.42 3.21 -0.43
CA PRO A 76 -1.74 3.78 -0.21
C PRO A 76 -1.94 4.28 1.23
N GLU A 77 -2.51 5.47 1.40
CA GLU A 77 -2.67 6.11 2.72
C GLU A 77 -3.99 5.74 3.41
N HIS A 78 -5.01 5.37 2.64
CA HIS A 78 -6.36 5.20 3.14
C HIS A 78 -6.85 3.77 3.02
N GLU A 79 -7.51 3.26 4.06
CA GLU A 79 -8.13 1.93 4.06
C GLU A 79 -9.18 1.78 2.96
N GLU A 80 -9.89 2.87 2.63
CA GLU A 80 -10.87 2.88 1.54
C GLU A 80 -10.24 2.56 0.17
N ASP A 81 -8.99 2.91 -0.04
CA ASP A 81 -8.27 2.55 -1.27
C ASP A 81 -8.09 1.03 -1.38
N ILE A 82 -7.77 0.38 -0.27
CA ILE A 82 -7.62 -1.09 -0.22
C ILE A 82 -8.96 -1.78 -0.38
N ARG A 83 -10.00 -1.29 0.29
CA ARG A 83 -11.35 -1.81 0.17
C ARG A 83 -11.86 -1.76 -1.27
N LEU A 84 -11.71 -0.62 -1.91
CA LEU A 84 -12.17 -0.44 -3.28
C LEU A 84 -11.41 -1.33 -4.25
N TYR A 85 -10.08 -1.42 -4.11
CA TYR A 85 -9.25 -2.30 -4.93
C TYR A 85 -9.68 -3.77 -4.80
N ALA A 86 -9.85 -4.25 -3.58
CA ALA A 86 -10.28 -5.63 -3.31
C ALA A 86 -11.68 -5.90 -3.87
N CYS A 87 -12.63 -4.98 -3.65
CA CYS A 87 -13.99 -5.14 -4.15
C CYS A 87 -14.06 -5.13 -5.69
N LEU A 88 -13.27 -4.29 -6.35
CA LEU A 88 -13.22 -4.24 -7.82
C LEU A 88 -12.56 -5.47 -8.43
N ALA A 89 -11.52 -6.01 -7.79
CA ALA A 89 -10.80 -7.18 -8.27
C ALA A 89 -11.64 -8.46 -8.19
N ILE A 90 -12.49 -8.59 -7.17
CA ILE A 90 -13.22 -9.82 -6.84
C ILE A 90 -14.72 -9.69 -7.17
N GLY A 91 -15.24 -8.47 -7.25
CA GLY A 91 -16.68 -8.21 -7.43
C GLY A 91 -17.51 -8.40 -6.15
N SER A 92 -16.86 -8.52 -4.97
CA SER A 92 -17.47 -8.77 -3.67
C SER A 92 -16.65 -8.15 -2.56
N ALA A 93 -17.28 -7.76 -1.46
CA ALA A 93 -16.60 -7.27 -0.25
C ALA A 93 -16.18 -8.40 0.71
N ASP A 94 -16.44 -9.66 0.41
CA ASP A 94 -16.24 -10.77 1.34
C ASP A 94 -14.77 -10.95 1.72
N GLU A 95 -13.87 -10.93 0.75
CA GLU A 95 -12.42 -11.03 1.01
C GLU A 95 -11.89 -9.83 1.77
N PHE A 96 -12.41 -8.63 1.51
CA PHE A 96 -12.07 -7.45 2.30
C PHE A 96 -12.50 -7.60 3.76
N ASN A 97 -13.73 -8.02 4.01
CA ASN A 97 -14.26 -8.19 5.37
C ASN A 97 -13.48 -9.28 6.15
N ARG A 98 -13.11 -10.37 5.49
CA ARG A 98 -12.26 -11.42 6.08
C ARG A 98 -10.85 -10.90 6.38
N GLY A 99 -10.27 -10.12 5.46
CA GLY A 99 -8.96 -9.48 5.66
C GLY A 99 -8.96 -8.48 6.79
N GLU A 100 -10.01 -7.70 6.93
CA GLU A 100 -10.19 -6.78 8.06
C GLU A 100 -10.25 -7.53 9.40
N THR A 101 -10.93 -8.66 9.44
CA THR A 101 -10.97 -9.53 10.63
C THR A 101 -9.58 -10.07 10.97
N LEU A 102 -8.82 -10.55 9.98
CA LEU A 102 -7.44 -11.00 10.17
C LEU A 102 -6.56 -9.87 10.68
N PHE A 103 -6.68 -8.69 10.15
CA PHE A 103 -5.96 -7.50 10.62
C PHE A 103 -6.28 -7.18 12.08
N ARG A 104 -7.55 -7.15 12.45
CA ARG A 104 -7.99 -6.90 13.83
C ARG A 104 -7.49 -7.97 14.81
N ASN A 105 -7.38 -9.20 14.37
CA ASN A 105 -6.84 -10.33 15.15
C ASN A 105 -5.32 -10.40 15.16
N LYS A 106 -4.64 -9.36 14.63
CA LYS A 106 -3.17 -9.28 14.60
C LYS A 106 -2.51 -10.48 13.90
N ALA A 107 -3.13 -10.93 12.82
CA ALA A 107 -2.66 -12.09 12.05
C ALA A 107 -1.40 -11.81 11.21
N VAL A 108 -1.08 -10.54 10.94
CA VAL A 108 0.09 -10.14 10.15
C VAL A 108 1.34 -10.19 11.03
N ARG A 109 2.37 -10.93 10.57
CA ARG A 109 3.63 -11.13 11.28
C ARG A 109 4.81 -10.80 10.39
N ASP A 110 5.87 -10.30 11.02
CA ASP A 110 7.16 -10.01 10.39
C ASP A 110 7.05 -9.15 9.13
N PRO A 111 6.32 -8.02 9.16
CA PRO A 111 6.22 -7.14 8.00
C PRO A 111 7.59 -6.55 7.67
N LEU A 112 7.95 -6.59 6.40
CA LEU A 112 9.20 -6.06 5.88
C LEU A 112 8.93 -5.30 4.58
N GLN A 113 9.35 -4.05 4.53
CA GLN A 113 9.35 -3.28 3.30
C GLN A 113 10.78 -3.08 2.80
N ILE A 114 11.05 -3.52 1.58
CA ILE A 114 12.29 -3.28 0.86
C ILE A 114 11.94 -2.43 -0.36
N GLY A 115 12.34 -1.16 -0.35
CA GLY A 115 11.94 -0.22 -1.38
C GLY A 115 10.42 -0.17 -1.55
N PHE A 116 9.94 -0.50 -2.75
CA PHE A 116 8.52 -0.52 -3.13
C PHE A 116 7.88 -1.91 -3.02
N HIS A 117 8.47 -2.79 -2.26
CA HIS A 117 8.00 -4.15 -2.04
C HIS A 117 7.74 -4.39 -0.55
N LEU A 118 6.52 -4.76 -0.22
CA LEU A 118 6.10 -5.10 1.14
C LEU A 118 5.78 -6.58 1.22
N SER A 119 6.33 -7.27 2.21
CA SER A 119 6.07 -8.68 2.47
C SER A 119 5.79 -8.94 3.94
N ALA A 120 5.02 -9.97 4.22
CA ALA A 120 4.77 -10.48 5.57
C ALA A 120 4.24 -11.90 5.52
N THR A 121 4.19 -12.52 6.68
CA THR A 121 3.48 -13.77 6.90
C THR A 121 2.14 -13.46 7.55
N VAL A 122 1.06 -14.02 7.02
CA VAL A 122 -0.30 -13.86 7.56
C VAL A 122 -0.82 -15.20 8.03
N SER A 123 -1.17 -15.30 9.32
CA SER A 123 -1.77 -16.50 9.86
C SER A 123 -3.25 -16.60 9.44
N SER A 124 -3.74 -17.82 9.27
CA SER A 124 -5.16 -18.04 8.91
C SER A 124 -6.13 -17.82 10.08
N GLY A 125 -5.63 -17.43 11.24
CA GLY A 125 -6.46 -17.15 12.41
C GLY A 125 -6.97 -18.40 13.13
N THR A 126 -6.67 -19.60 12.65
CA THR A 126 -7.11 -20.85 13.25
C THR A 126 -5.89 -21.65 13.72
N LEU A 127 -5.91 -22.10 14.97
CA LEU A 127 -4.90 -22.99 15.52
C LEU A 127 -4.73 -24.24 14.62
N GLY A 128 -3.50 -24.52 14.21
CA GLY A 128 -3.16 -25.69 13.39
C GLY A 128 -3.29 -25.48 11.88
N LYS A 129 -3.73 -24.31 11.38
CA LYS A 129 -3.67 -23.99 9.96
C LYS A 129 -2.38 -23.28 9.58
N PRO A 130 -1.85 -23.52 8.36
CA PRO A 130 -0.60 -22.92 7.92
C PRO A 130 -0.72 -21.39 7.76
N SER A 131 0.37 -20.70 8.01
CA SER A 131 0.52 -19.30 7.66
C SER A 131 0.82 -19.15 6.17
N HIS A 132 0.47 -18.02 5.59
CA HIS A 132 0.68 -17.72 4.18
C HIS A 132 1.70 -16.60 4.00
N SER A 133 2.59 -16.78 3.05
CA SER A 133 3.50 -15.73 2.61
C SER A 133 2.75 -14.77 1.69
N THR A 134 2.82 -13.49 2.00
CA THR A 134 2.16 -12.43 1.24
C THR A 134 3.16 -11.38 0.80
N SER A 135 2.95 -10.81 -0.37
CA SER A 135 3.73 -9.67 -0.84
C SER A 135 2.92 -8.78 -1.76
N VAL A 136 3.22 -7.49 -1.72
CA VAL A 136 2.69 -6.49 -2.65
C VAL A 136 3.81 -5.60 -3.14
N THR A 137 3.71 -5.19 -4.40
CA THR A 137 4.54 -4.13 -4.98
C THR A 137 3.65 -2.93 -5.22
N PHE A 138 4.15 -1.75 -4.91
CA PHE A 138 3.38 -0.51 -4.99
C PHE A 138 4.20 0.62 -5.58
N ASP A 139 3.52 1.59 -6.15
CA ASP A 139 4.10 2.79 -6.73
C ASP A 139 3.05 3.89 -6.79
N ARG A 140 3.45 5.12 -6.51
CA ARG A 140 2.57 6.30 -6.56
C ARG A 140 1.22 6.10 -5.86
N LYS A 141 1.28 5.56 -4.63
CA LYS A 141 0.12 5.27 -3.77
C LYS A 141 -0.88 4.26 -4.37
N ARG A 142 -0.39 3.31 -5.16
CA ARG A 142 -1.17 2.23 -5.77
C ARG A 142 -0.49 0.88 -5.60
N ILE A 143 -1.29 -0.15 -5.45
CA ILE A 143 -0.79 -1.52 -5.54
C ILE A 143 -0.63 -1.87 -7.03
N VAL A 144 0.57 -2.27 -7.41
CA VAL A 144 0.93 -2.63 -8.80
C VAL A 144 0.79 -4.12 -9.02
N SER A 145 1.28 -4.93 -8.09
CA SER A 145 1.18 -6.39 -8.12
C SER A 145 1.07 -6.96 -6.72
N CYS A 146 0.57 -8.17 -6.62
CA CYS A 146 0.43 -8.87 -5.35
C CYS A 146 0.58 -10.38 -5.54
N GLN A 147 1.05 -11.04 -4.48
CA GLN A 147 1.21 -12.49 -4.43
C GLN A 147 0.85 -13.01 -3.04
N CYS A 148 0.21 -14.16 -3.00
CA CYS A 148 -0.04 -14.90 -1.76
C CYS A 148 0.13 -16.40 -2.00
N SER A 149 0.68 -17.10 -1.03
CA SER A 149 0.85 -18.56 -1.08
C SER A 149 -0.46 -19.33 -0.85
N CYS A 150 -1.56 -18.66 -0.52
CA CYS A 150 -2.86 -19.32 -0.45
C CYS A 150 -3.31 -19.72 -1.86
N ASN A 151 -3.86 -20.93 -1.98
CA ASN A 151 -4.36 -21.44 -3.26
C ASN A 151 -5.73 -20.85 -3.65
N SER A 152 -6.02 -19.62 -3.27
CA SER A 152 -7.23 -18.95 -3.73
C SER A 152 -7.04 -18.60 -5.21
N ASN A 153 -8.03 -18.94 -6.03
CA ASN A 153 -8.05 -18.54 -7.43
C ASN A 153 -8.33 -17.04 -7.61
N ALA A 154 -8.43 -16.31 -6.50
CA ALA A 154 -8.65 -14.87 -6.51
C ALA A 154 -7.30 -14.15 -6.64
N GLU A 155 -7.22 -13.21 -7.56
CA GLU A 155 -6.06 -12.32 -7.71
C GLU A 155 -5.78 -11.51 -6.44
N TRP A 156 -6.78 -11.35 -5.60
CA TRP A 156 -6.74 -10.59 -4.36
C TRP A 156 -7.44 -11.33 -3.22
N CYS A 157 -6.72 -11.79 -2.23
CA CYS A 157 -7.25 -12.59 -1.12
C CYS A 157 -7.28 -11.81 0.21
N CYS A 158 -7.98 -12.36 1.20
CA CYS A 158 -8.07 -11.78 2.54
C CYS A 158 -6.70 -11.57 3.22
N HIS A 159 -5.70 -12.41 2.92
CA HIS A 159 -4.35 -12.27 3.49
C HIS A 159 -3.65 -11.02 2.95
N LEU A 160 -3.80 -10.72 1.66
CA LEU A 160 -3.28 -9.50 1.04
C LEU A 160 -3.97 -8.25 1.57
N VAL A 161 -5.28 -8.31 1.77
CA VAL A 161 -6.04 -7.24 2.41
C VAL A 161 -5.52 -6.97 3.82
N ALA A 162 -5.33 -8.02 4.63
CA ALA A 162 -4.79 -7.89 5.99
C ALA A 162 -3.39 -7.24 5.99
N LEU A 163 -2.51 -7.64 5.08
CA LEU A 163 -1.18 -7.04 4.91
C LEU A 163 -1.27 -5.55 4.64
N CYS A 164 -2.09 -5.14 3.69
CA CYS A 164 -2.22 -3.73 3.31
C CYS A 164 -2.86 -2.89 4.42
N LEU A 165 -3.89 -3.40 5.09
CA LEU A 165 -4.50 -2.73 6.23
C LEU A 165 -3.53 -2.57 7.40
N HIS A 166 -2.69 -3.57 7.65
CA HIS A 166 -1.65 -3.50 8.68
C HIS A 166 -0.62 -2.40 8.39
N ARG A 167 -0.21 -2.25 7.14
CA ARG A 167 0.80 -1.27 6.74
C ARG A 167 0.34 0.18 6.97
N ILE A 168 -0.92 0.49 6.79
CA ILE A 168 -1.44 1.86 6.89
C ILE A 168 -1.27 2.44 8.30
N PRO A 169 -1.85 1.85 9.39
CA PRO A 169 -1.72 2.40 10.74
C PRO A 169 -0.42 2.05 11.44
N CYS A 170 0.20 0.91 11.12
CA CYS A 170 1.37 0.36 11.80
C CYS A 170 2.66 0.54 11.00
N SER A 171 2.76 1.61 10.24
CA SER A 171 3.92 1.91 9.41
C SER A 171 5.25 1.95 10.18
N ASP A 172 5.23 2.37 11.45
CA ASP A 172 6.42 2.41 12.32
C ASP A 172 6.93 1.02 12.72
N GLY A 173 6.05 0.00 12.69
CA GLY A 173 6.38 -1.38 12.97
C GLY A 173 6.97 -2.14 11.78
N VAL A 174 7.00 -1.54 10.60
CA VAL A 174 7.52 -2.15 9.37
C VAL A 174 9.00 -1.81 9.22
N LYS A 175 9.83 -2.83 9.05
CA LYS A 175 11.26 -2.61 8.75
C LYS A 175 11.39 -2.11 7.32
N LEU A 176 11.94 -0.90 7.18
CA LEU A 176 12.24 -0.29 5.89
C LEU A 176 13.70 -0.57 5.52
N ARG A 177 13.92 -0.97 4.28
CA ARG A 177 15.25 -1.12 3.68
C ARG A 177 15.25 -0.55 2.27
N ALA A 178 16.39 -0.03 1.89
CA ALA A 178 16.62 0.39 0.52
C ALA A 178 16.85 -0.81 -0.40
#